data_143dd7b449d302932c523aa7e658ccb7
#
_entry.id   143dd7b449d302932c523aa7e658ccb7
#
_cell.length_a   1.000
_cell.length_b   1.000
_cell.length_c   1.000
_cell.angle_alpha   90.00
_cell.angle_beta   90.00
_cell.angle_gamma   90.00
#
_symmetry.space_group_name_H-M   'P 1'
#
loop_
_entity.id
_entity.type
_entity.pdbx_description
1 polymer ?
#
loop_
_entity_poly.entity_id
_entity_poly.type
_entity_poly.pdbx_seq_one_letter_code
_entity_poly.pdbx_strand_id
1 'polypeptide(L)'
;MSLSIVIMAAGKGTRMKSARPKVLHKLAGRPMLSHVISTTSSLKAALEVVITGHGAEQVESTMKAAFTEAPLKFVRQEPQLGTGHAVQQAVPVLPDEGITLILNGDTPLIEAATAQALVDACAGEKLALLTINLDDPTGYGRIVRDGWGEQVLAIVEHKDATETQRALKEVYTGMMAAPTRLLKGWLSRLNNNNAQGEYYLTDVVAMAREDGVGVVAAQPRDEVEVLGVNSPAQLADLERRYQSVQASKLMEQGVRLADPARFDLRGTLQCGSDVDIDVNCVFEGSVTLGDGAQIGANCVIRNAVIGAGVVVHPFTHIDGDKDGVRVGDGSLIGPFARLRPGATLGREVHIGNFVEVKNSTMADGAKANH
;
A
#
# COMPACT_ATOMS: atom_id res chain seq x y z
N MET A 1 -24.74 7.60 -3.29
CA MET A 1 -24.71 6.57 -4.34
C MET A 1 -23.91 5.38 -3.85
N SER A 2 -24.21 4.17 -4.33
CA SER A 2 -23.45 2.96 -3.97
C SER A 2 -22.07 3.01 -4.63
N LEU A 3 -21.02 2.70 -3.86
CA LEU A 3 -19.64 2.59 -4.37
C LEU A 3 -19.26 1.12 -4.53
N SER A 4 -18.73 0.77 -5.69
CA SER A 4 -18.06 -0.51 -5.96
C SER A 4 -16.60 -0.23 -6.25
N ILE A 5 -15.70 -1.07 -5.71
CA ILE A 5 -14.26 -0.95 -5.96
C ILE A 5 -13.79 -2.18 -6.72
N VAL A 6 -12.99 -1.95 -7.75
CA VAL A 6 -12.36 -2.98 -8.57
C VAL A 6 -10.86 -2.81 -8.48
N ILE A 7 -10.15 -3.83 -7.98
CA ILE A 7 -8.69 -3.81 -7.86
C ILE A 7 -8.09 -4.77 -8.88
N MET A 8 -7.29 -4.23 -9.79
CA MET A 8 -6.61 -5.01 -10.83
C MET A 8 -5.35 -5.66 -10.28
N ALA A 9 -5.35 -6.98 -10.13
CA ALA A 9 -4.25 -7.77 -9.56
C ALA A 9 -3.88 -9.00 -10.41
N ALA A 10 -4.25 -9.01 -11.71
CA ALA A 10 -4.10 -10.17 -12.60
C ALA A 10 -2.75 -10.25 -13.33
N GLY A 11 -1.93 -9.21 -13.29
CA GLY A 11 -0.71 -9.09 -14.08
C GLY A 11 0.36 -10.14 -13.78
N LYS A 12 1.05 -10.63 -14.82
CA LYS A 12 2.10 -11.66 -14.73
C LYS A 12 3.35 -11.21 -13.96
N GLY A 13 3.65 -9.90 -13.95
CA GLY A 13 4.80 -9.38 -13.22
C GLY A 13 6.16 -9.93 -13.66
N THR A 14 6.37 -10.21 -14.93
CA THR A 14 7.58 -10.88 -15.46
C THR A 14 8.87 -10.16 -15.10
N ARG A 15 8.83 -8.82 -14.97
CA ARG A 15 9.98 -7.98 -14.57
C ARG A 15 10.43 -8.20 -13.12
N MET A 16 9.58 -8.80 -12.27
CA MET A 16 9.95 -9.18 -10.90
C MET A 16 10.90 -10.37 -10.84
N LYS A 17 10.99 -11.17 -11.92
CA LYS A 17 11.83 -12.37 -12.01
C LYS A 17 11.65 -13.31 -10.81
N SER A 18 10.40 -13.50 -10.38
CA SER A 18 10.03 -14.26 -9.18
C SER A 18 8.86 -15.19 -9.49
N ALA A 19 8.84 -16.34 -8.83
CA ALA A 19 7.69 -17.26 -8.86
C ALA A 19 6.51 -16.74 -8.02
N ARG A 20 6.76 -15.77 -7.11
CA ARG A 20 5.72 -15.13 -6.31
C ARG A 20 4.93 -14.16 -7.20
N PRO A 21 3.58 -14.17 -7.16
CA PRO A 21 2.76 -13.16 -7.81
C PRO A 21 3.19 -11.75 -7.42
N LYS A 22 3.25 -10.83 -8.41
CA LYS A 22 3.76 -9.47 -8.22
C LYS A 22 3.14 -8.77 -7.00
N VAL A 23 1.84 -8.82 -6.89
CA VAL A 23 1.07 -8.13 -5.84
C VAL A 23 1.25 -8.72 -4.44
N LEU A 24 1.89 -9.90 -4.32
CA LEU A 24 2.25 -10.52 -3.05
C LEU A 24 3.68 -10.21 -2.57
N HIS A 25 4.47 -9.48 -3.36
CA HIS A 25 5.72 -8.94 -2.84
C HIS A 25 5.44 -7.94 -1.73
N LYS A 26 6.31 -7.95 -0.72
CA LYS A 26 6.08 -7.19 0.51
C LYS A 26 6.67 -5.79 0.43
N LEU A 27 5.89 -4.82 0.85
CA LEU A 27 6.26 -3.47 1.23
C LEU A 27 6.00 -3.33 2.72
N ALA A 28 6.97 -2.86 3.49
CA ALA A 28 6.86 -2.73 4.94
C ALA A 28 6.30 -4.00 5.62
N GLY A 29 6.81 -5.18 5.22
CA GLY A 29 6.42 -6.48 5.78
C GLY A 29 5.10 -7.06 5.29
N ARG A 30 4.24 -6.32 4.58
CA ARG A 30 2.91 -6.72 4.11
C ARG A 30 2.85 -6.82 2.58
N PRO A 31 2.08 -7.75 1.98
CA PRO A 31 1.84 -7.78 0.54
C PRO A 31 1.39 -6.41 0.00
N MET A 32 1.86 -6.01 -1.17
CA MET A 32 1.43 -4.74 -1.80
C MET A 32 -0.09 -4.65 -1.93
N LEU A 33 -0.74 -5.71 -2.37
CA LEU A 33 -2.21 -5.75 -2.47
C LEU A 33 -2.92 -5.54 -1.12
N SER A 34 -2.31 -5.99 -0.01
CA SER A 34 -2.87 -5.77 1.33
C SER A 34 -2.90 -4.30 1.73
N HIS A 35 -1.96 -3.49 1.24
CA HIS A 35 -1.98 -2.04 1.46
C HIS A 35 -3.16 -1.40 0.73
N VAL A 36 -3.35 -1.75 -0.55
CA VAL A 36 -4.48 -1.24 -1.36
C VAL A 36 -5.82 -1.61 -0.72
N ILE A 37 -6.03 -2.89 -0.35
CA ILE A 37 -7.26 -3.34 0.31
C ILE A 37 -7.48 -2.64 1.64
N SER A 38 -6.43 -2.41 2.44
CA SER A 38 -6.55 -1.65 3.70
C SER A 38 -7.01 -0.21 3.47
N THR A 39 -6.51 0.44 2.42
CA THR A 39 -6.93 1.79 2.03
C THR A 39 -8.40 1.79 1.60
N THR A 40 -8.80 0.85 0.74
CA THR A 40 -10.17 0.77 0.21
C THR A 40 -11.20 0.41 1.28
N SER A 41 -10.83 -0.35 2.29
CA SER A 41 -11.72 -0.70 3.42
C SER A 41 -12.24 0.54 4.16
N SER A 42 -11.50 1.65 4.17
CA SER A 42 -11.92 2.91 4.78
C SER A 42 -13.00 3.66 3.99
N LEU A 43 -13.15 3.37 2.69
CA LEU A 43 -14.13 4.00 1.79
C LEU A 43 -15.55 3.44 1.94
N LYS A 44 -15.74 2.39 2.74
CA LYS A 44 -17.04 1.76 3.03
C LYS A 44 -17.81 1.39 1.75
N ALA A 45 -17.12 0.82 0.77
CA ALA A 45 -17.75 0.34 -0.47
C ALA A 45 -18.75 -0.78 -0.19
N ALA A 46 -19.84 -0.80 -0.97
CA ALA A 46 -20.84 -1.87 -0.91
C ALA A 46 -20.32 -3.19 -1.52
N LEU A 47 -19.36 -3.10 -2.42
CA LEU A 47 -18.72 -4.23 -3.09
C LEU A 47 -17.25 -3.94 -3.36
N GLU A 48 -16.38 -4.90 -3.04
CA GLU A 48 -14.97 -4.85 -3.38
C GLU A 48 -14.58 -6.10 -4.17
N VAL A 49 -14.12 -5.89 -5.41
CA VAL A 49 -13.77 -6.95 -6.37
C VAL A 49 -12.27 -6.92 -6.62
N VAL A 50 -11.60 -8.03 -6.38
CA VAL A 50 -10.19 -8.21 -6.73
C VAL A 50 -10.09 -9.08 -7.97
N ILE A 51 -9.54 -8.54 -9.05
CA ILE A 51 -9.32 -9.27 -10.30
C ILE A 51 -7.98 -10.00 -10.19
N THR A 52 -8.01 -11.31 -10.15
CA THR A 52 -6.83 -12.17 -10.08
C THR A 52 -6.55 -12.84 -11.43
N GLY A 53 -5.34 -13.33 -11.62
CA GLY A 53 -4.93 -14.00 -12.87
C GLY A 53 -3.72 -14.87 -12.63
N HIS A 54 -2.51 -14.38 -12.92
CA HIS A 54 -1.30 -15.15 -12.64
C HIS A 54 -1.15 -15.42 -11.12
N GLY A 55 -1.10 -16.72 -10.75
CA GLY A 55 -1.01 -17.13 -9.35
C GLY A 55 -2.27 -16.83 -8.53
N ALA A 56 -3.45 -16.85 -9.17
CA ALA A 56 -4.73 -16.48 -8.58
C ALA A 56 -4.99 -17.19 -7.24
N GLU A 57 -4.78 -18.49 -7.15
CA GLU A 57 -5.02 -19.27 -5.92
C GLU A 57 -4.21 -18.77 -4.74
N GLN A 58 -2.93 -18.43 -4.97
CA GLN A 58 -2.05 -17.92 -3.93
C GLN A 58 -2.48 -16.50 -3.51
N VAL A 59 -2.87 -15.64 -4.46
CA VAL A 59 -3.36 -14.28 -4.17
C VAL A 59 -4.65 -14.35 -3.36
N GLU A 60 -5.64 -15.12 -3.85
CA GLU A 60 -6.94 -15.27 -3.21
C GLU A 60 -6.82 -15.84 -1.79
N SER A 61 -6.06 -16.92 -1.60
CA SER A 61 -5.88 -17.52 -0.27
C SER A 61 -5.17 -16.59 0.71
N THR A 62 -4.14 -15.86 0.25
CA THR A 62 -3.40 -14.90 1.07
C THR A 62 -4.30 -13.74 1.50
N MET A 63 -5.09 -13.19 0.59
CA MET A 63 -5.99 -12.06 0.92
C MET A 63 -7.16 -12.50 1.80
N LYS A 64 -7.77 -13.66 1.54
CA LYS A 64 -8.83 -14.21 2.42
C LYS A 64 -8.35 -14.43 3.85
N ALA A 65 -7.11 -14.91 4.01
CA ALA A 65 -6.51 -15.10 5.34
C ALA A 65 -6.18 -13.77 6.06
N ALA A 66 -5.85 -12.72 5.29
CA ALA A 66 -5.49 -11.41 5.85
C ALA A 66 -6.72 -10.52 6.14
N PHE A 67 -7.83 -10.72 5.43
CA PHE A 67 -9.04 -9.87 5.46
C PHE A 67 -10.30 -10.72 5.68
N THR A 68 -10.38 -11.39 6.83
CA THR A 68 -11.49 -12.30 7.17
C THR A 68 -12.84 -11.61 7.29
N GLU A 69 -12.86 -10.35 7.71
CA GLU A 69 -14.08 -9.56 7.89
C GLU A 69 -14.46 -8.73 6.65
N ALA A 70 -13.58 -8.63 5.64
CA ALA A 70 -13.86 -7.85 4.45
C ALA A 70 -14.67 -8.66 3.42
N PRO A 71 -15.73 -8.09 2.82
CA PRO A 71 -16.56 -8.79 1.83
C PRO A 71 -15.87 -8.82 0.45
N LEU A 72 -14.63 -9.31 0.37
CA LEU A 72 -13.85 -9.39 -0.86
C LEU A 72 -14.44 -10.42 -1.82
N LYS A 73 -14.71 -10.00 -3.04
CA LYS A 73 -15.09 -10.87 -4.15
C LYS A 73 -13.93 -11.03 -5.11
N PHE A 74 -13.62 -12.24 -5.50
CA PHE A 74 -12.55 -12.52 -6.46
C PHE A 74 -13.16 -12.91 -7.80
N VAL A 75 -12.61 -12.35 -8.89
CA VAL A 75 -12.90 -12.74 -10.27
C VAL A 75 -11.59 -13.00 -10.99
N ARG A 76 -11.58 -13.96 -11.92
CA ARG A 76 -10.35 -14.35 -12.61
C ARG A 76 -10.31 -13.82 -14.02
N GLN A 77 -9.17 -13.27 -14.40
CA GLN A 77 -8.86 -12.91 -15.76
C GLN A 77 -8.03 -14.04 -16.41
N GLU A 78 -8.61 -14.77 -17.34
CA GLU A 78 -7.93 -15.84 -18.07
C GLU A 78 -8.48 -15.93 -19.50
N PRO A 79 -7.63 -15.78 -20.55
CA PRO A 79 -6.23 -15.31 -20.50
C PRO A 79 -6.11 -13.81 -20.19
N GLN A 80 -4.88 -13.33 -19.90
CA GLN A 80 -4.62 -11.90 -19.69
C GLN A 80 -4.51 -11.18 -21.03
N LEU A 81 -5.58 -10.49 -21.46
CA LEU A 81 -5.69 -9.80 -22.73
C LEU A 81 -5.76 -8.27 -22.60
N GLY A 82 -5.13 -7.70 -21.56
CA GLY A 82 -5.08 -6.26 -21.32
C GLY A 82 -5.93 -5.80 -20.14
N THR A 83 -5.81 -4.50 -19.81
CA THR A 83 -6.45 -3.88 -18.63
C THR A 83 -7.96 -3.76 -18.78
N GLY A 84 -8.46 -3.48 -19.96
CA GLY A 84 -9.90 -3.46 -20.27
C GLY A 84 -10.51 -4.85 -20.10
N HIS A 85 -9.84 -5.91 -20.64
CA HIS A 85 -10.28 -7.29 -20.44
C HIS A 85 -10.30 -7.68 -18.96
N ALA A 86 -9.37 -7.19 -18.16
CA ALA A 86 -9.39 -7.42 -16.73
C ALA A 86 -10.68 -6.89 -16.10
N VAL A 87 -11.01 -5.62 -16.34
CA VAL A 87 -12.20 -4.99 -15.75
C VAL A 87 -13.50 -5.60 -16.31
N GLN A 88 -13.53 -6.10 -17.55
CA GLN A 88 -14.66 -6.84 -18.10
C GLN A 88 -15.02 -8.06 -17.26
N GLN A 89 -14.04 -8.72 -16.60
CA GLN A 89 -14.32 -9.89 -15.73
C GLN A 89 -15.12 -9.50 -14.47
N ALA A 90 -15.07 -8.23 -14.07
CA ALA A 90 -15.87 -7.75 -12.94
C ALA A 90 -17.32 -7.41 -13.31
N VAL A 91 -17.63 -7.17 -14.58
CA VAL A 91 -18.97 -6.73 -15.06
C VAL A 91 -20.12 -7.60 -14.54
N PRO A 92 -20.03 -8.96 -14.55
CA PRO A 92 -21.14 -9.81 -14.08
C PRO A 92 -21.47 -9.65 -12.58
N VAL A 93 -20.55 -9.10 -11.80
CA VAL A 93 -20.72 -8.97 -10.35
C VAL A 93 -20.95 -7.53 -9.90
N LEU A 94 -20.72 -6.56 -10.77
CA LEU A 94 -20.99 -5.15 -10.49
C LEU A 94 -22.50 -4.87 -10.52
N PRO A 95 -23.01 -3.98 -9.65
CA PRO A 95 -24.41 -3.53 -9.70
C PRO A 95 -24.66 -2.76 -11.01
N ASP A 96 -25.93 -2.50 -11.32
CA ASP A 96 -26.25 -1.72 -12.52
C ASP A 96 -26.13 -0.21 -12.32
N GLU A 97 -26.21 0.24 -11.09
CA GLU A 97 -26.13 1.66 -10.72
C GLU A 97 -25.03 1.94 -9.69
N GLY A 98 -24.64 3.20 -9.55
CA GLY A 98 -23.64 3.65 -8.60
C GLY A 98 -22.34 4.08 -9.29
N ILE A 99 -21.27 4.13 -8.52
CA ILE A 99 -19.91 4.48 -8.98
C ILE A 99 -19.00 3.25 -8.87
N THR A 100 -18.21 3.00 -9.90
CA THR A 100 -17.13 2.02 -9.88
C THR A 100 -15.79 2.74 -9.83
N LEU A 101 -15.04 2.55 -8.75
CA LEU A 101 -13.65 2.98 -8.60
C LEU A 101 -12.73 1.83 -9.01
N ILE A 102 -11.81 2.10 -9.93
CA ILE A 102 -10.82 1.13 -10.42
C ILE A 102 -9.44 1.53 -9.92
N LEU A 103 -8.77 0.60 -9.23
CA LEU A 103 -7.43 0.77 -8.65
C LEU A 103 -6.48 -0.33 -9.11
N ASN A 104 -5.18 -0.08 -8.98
CA ASN A 104 -4.13 -1.04 -9.28
C ASN A 104 -3.65 -1.74 -7.99
N GLY A 105 -3.55 -3.06 -8.00
CA GLY A 105 -3.07 -3.85 -6.86
C GLY A 105 -1.56 -3.74 -6.60
N ASP A 106 -0.82 -3.09 -7.49
CA ASP A 106 0.62 -2.85 -7.41
C ASP A 106 0.99 -1.38 -7.12
N THR A 107 0.01 -0.54 -6.75
CA THR A 107 0.18 0.84 -6.30
C THR A 107 -0.13 0.93 -4.79
N PRO A 108 0.72 0.38 -3.93
CA PRO A 108 0.38 0.10 -2.53
C PRO A 108 0.22 1.33 -1.65
N LEU A 109 0.68 2.51 -2.10
CA LEU A 109 0.70 3.72 -1.28
C LEU A 109 -0.43 4.71 -1.61
N ILE A 110 -1.40 4.30 -2.43
CA ILE A 110 -2.59 5.12 -2.69
C ILE A 110 -3.30 5.48 -1.37
N GLU A 111 -3.56 6.75 -1.16
CA GLU A 111 -4.24 7.24 0.04
C GLU A 111 -5.77 7.23 -0.12
N ALA A 112 -6.47 6.99 0.99
CA ALA A 112 -7.94 7.00 1.00
C ALA A 112 -8.53 8.35 0.58
N ALA A 113 -7.87 9.45 0.94
CA ALA A 113 -8.29 10.79 0.56
C ALA A 113 -8.23 11.01 -0.97
N THR A 114 -7.18 10.51 -1.63
CA THR A 114 -7.01 10.58 -3.08
C THR A 114 -8.01 9.68 -3.80
N ALA A 115 -8.24 8.47 -3.31
CA ALA A 115 -9.27 7.57 -3.84
C ALA A 115 -10.68 8.15 -3.68
N GLN A 116 -10.99 8.78 -2.54
CA GLN A 116 -12.26 9.46 -2.31
C GLN A 116 -12.43 10.67 -3.23
N ALA A 117 -11.39 11.49 -3.40
CA ALA A 117 -11.43 12.66 -4.30
C ALA A 117 -11.75 12.25 -5.76
N LEU A 118 -11.26 11.07 -6.18
CA LEU A 118 -11.58 10.52 -7.50
C LEU A 118 -13.06 10.13 -7.62
N VAL A 119 -13.64 9.51 -6.57
CA VAL A 119 -15.07 9.19 -6.48
C VAL A 119 -15.91 10.47 -6.49
N ASP A 120 -15.51 11.48 -5.73
CA ASP A 120 -16.20 12.77 -5.63
C ASP A 120 -16.17 13.52 -6.97
N ALA A 121 -15.04 13.49 -7.68
CA ALA A 121 -14.91 14.08 -9.02
C ALA A 121 -15.81 13.39 -10.07
N CYS A 122 -16.01 12.07 -9.94
CA CYS A 122 -16.94 11.32 -10.79
C CYS A 122 -18.39 11.73 -10.54
N ALA A 123 -18.77 11.94 -9.28
CA ALA A 123 -20.12 12.34 -8.83
C ALA A 123 -21.26 11.48 -9.39
N GLY A 124 -20.95 10.29 -9.97
CA GLY A 124 -21.91 9.41 -10.63
C GLY A 124 -22.38 9.87 -12.02
N GLU A 125 -21.75 10.89 -12.60
CA GLU A 125 -22.11 11.51 -13.87
C GLU A 125 -20.94 11.60 -14.87
N LYS A 126 -19.69 11.65 -14.37
CA LYS A 126 -18.49 11.91 -15.16
C LYS A 126 -17.52 10.72 -15.07
N LEU A 127 -16.66 10.60 -16.08
CA LEU A 127 -15.47 9.77 -15.99
C LEU A 127 -14.35 10.58 -15.31
N ALA A 128 -13.91 10.16 -14.13
CA ALA A 128 -12.82 10.79 -13.40
C ALA A 128 -11.54 9.95 -13.53
N LEU A 129 -10.44 10.60 -13.90
CA LEU A 129 -9.13 9.98 -14.09
C LEU A 129 -8.17 10.49 -13.02
N LEU A 130 -7.35 9.61 -12.45
CA LEU A 130 -6.22 10.05 -11.64
C LEU A 130 -5.01 10.27 -12.56
N THR A 131 -4.53 11.51 -12.60
CA THR A 131 -3.40 11.93 -13.46
C THR A 131 -2.29 12.55 -12.63
N ILE A 132 -1.08 12.53 -13.17
CA ILE A 132 0.07 13.19 -12.55
C ILE A 132 1.05 13.68 -13.62
N ASN A 133 1.82 14.73 -13.31
CA ASN A 133 2.94 15.16 -14.13
C ASN A 133 4.22 14.47 -13.64
N LEU A 134 4.88 13.72 -14.50
CA LEU A 134 6.16 13.06 -14.24
C LEU A 134 7.29 13.67 -15.04
N ASP A 135 8.47 13.79 -14.47
CA ASP A 135 9.67 14.19 -15.20
C ASP A 135 10.09 13.13 -16.22
N ASP A 136 10.01 11.86 -15.86
CA ASP A 136 10.14 10.72 -16.77
C ASP A 136 8.82 9.96 -16.90
N PRO A 137 8.01 10.28 -17.94
CA PRO A 137 6.71 9.62 -18.15
C PRO A 137 6.82 8.28 -18.90
N THR A 138 8.00 7.72 -19.08
CA THR A 138 8.22 6.50 -19.86
C THR A 138 7.37 5.32 -19.36
N GLY A 139 6.67 4.69 -20.29
CA GLY A 139 5.85 3.50 -20.01
C GLY A 139 4.41 3.79 -19.54
N TYR A 140 4.06 5.06 -19.30
CA TYR A 140 2.69 5.44 -18.93
C TYR A 140 1.87 5.91 -20.15
N GLY A 141 0.55 5.79 -20.07
CA GLY A 141 -0.38 6.42 -21.01
C GLY A 141 -0.36 7.94 -20.87
N ARG A 142 -0.27 8.66 -21.99
CA ARG A 142 -0.21 10.12 -22.01
C ARG A 142 -1.60 10.72 -22.02
N ILE A 143 -1.83 11.72 -21.18
CA ILE A 143 -3.06 12.53 -21.22
C ILE A 143 -2.94 13.53 -22.37
N VAL A 144 -3.83 13.41 -23.33
CA VAL A 144 -3.96 14.37 -24.43
C VAL A 144 -5.09 15.32 -24.08
N ARG A 145 -4.80 16.62 -24.06
CA ARG A 145 -5.78 17.67 -23.77
C ARG A 145 -6.10 18.48 -25.03
N ASP A 146 -7.18 19.23 -25.00
CA ASP A 146 -7.52 20.20 -26.01
C ASP A 146 -6.48 21.34 -26.13
N GLY A 147 -6.58 22.18 -27.15
CA GLY A 147 -5.62 23.26 -27.34
C GLY A 147 -5.59 24.33 -26.25
N TRP A 148 -6.59 24.33 -25.35
CA TRP A 148 -6.68 25.24 -24.21
C TRP A 148 -6.20 24.56 -22.90
N GLY A 149 -5.92 23.24 -22.94
CA GLY A 149 -5.47 22.47 -21.79
C GLY A 149 -6.56 22.13 -20.76
N GLU A 150 -7.82 22.44 -21.06
CA GLU A 150 -8.92 22.28 -20.11
C GLU A 150 -9.53 20.88 -20.12
N GLN A 151 -9.75 20.33 -21.32
CA GLN A 151 -10.47 19.08 -21.49
C GLN A 151 -9.52 17.91 -21.80
N VAL A 152 -9.72 16.79 -21.15
CA VAL A 152 -9.04 15.54 -21.53
C VAL A 152 -9.70 15.01 -22.79
N LEU A 153 -8.93 14.85 -23.86
CA LEU A 153 -9.39 14.35 -25.16
C LEU A 153 -9.23 12.83 -25.26
N ALA A 154 -8.09 12.31 -24.83
CA ALA A 154 -7.75 10.91 -24.92
C ALA A 154 -6.63 10.53 -23.93
N ILE A 155 -6.49 9.24 -23.68
CA ILE A 155 -5.27 8.65 -23.15
C ILE A 155 -4.63 7.86 -24.29
N VAL A 156 -3.35 8.12 -24.57
CA VAL A 156 -2.60 7.40 -25.61
C VAL A 156 -1.51 6.58 -24.94
N GLU A 157 -1.58 5.26 -25.10
CA GLU A 157 -0.60 4.35 -24.54
C GLU A 157 0.80 4.61 -25.10
N HIS A 158 1.85 4.42 -24.28
CA HIS A 158 3.23 4.75 -24.64
C HIS A 158 3.67 4.15 -25.98
N LYS A 159 3.23 2.93 -26.30
CA LYS A 159 3.62 2.22 -27.53
C LYS A 159 2.90 2.74 -28.77
N ASP A 160 1.71 3.29 -28.60
CA ASP A 160 0.90 3.86 -29.68
C ASP A 160 1.12 5.38 -29.85
N ALA A 161 1.83 6.02 -28.90
CA ALA A 161 2.07 7.45 -28.89
C ALA A 161 3.04 7.91 -29.97
N THR A 162 2.71 9.01 -30.65
CA THR A 162 3.64 9.75 -31.54
C THR A 162 4.79 10.36 -30.72
N GLU A 163 5.84 10.83 -31.37
CA GLU A 163 6.97 11.50 -30.70
C GLU A 163 6.51 12.73 -29.91
N THR A 164 5.63 13.55 -30.49
CA THR A 164 5.05 14.72 -29.83
C THR A 164 4.23 14.32 -28.59
N GLN A 165 3.44 13.27 -28.69
CA GLN A 165 2.66 12.78 -27.54
C GLN A 165 3.56 12.20 -26.44
N ARG A 166 4.66 11.52 -26.80
CA ARG A 166 5.63 11.00 -25.81
C ARG A 166 6.29 12.10 -24.99
N ALA A 167 6.40 13.31 -25.52
CA ALA A 167 6.95 14.47 -24.83
C ALA A 167 6.01 15.05 -23.75
N LEU A 168 4.71 14.69 -23.76
CA LEU A 168 3.77 15.10 -22.73
C LEU A 168 4.16 14.49 -21.37
N LYS A 169 4.16 15.33 -20.34
CA LYS A 169 4.52 14.94 -18.97
C LYS A 169 3.33 14.44 -18.15
N GLU A 170 2.11 14.88 -18.50
CA GLU A 170 0.91 14.41 -17.82
C GLU A 170 0.56 13.00 -18.24
N VAL A 171 0.45 12.11 -17.28
CA VAL A 171 0.22 10.68 -17.48
C VAL A 171 -1.02 10.20 -16.73
N TYR A 172 -1.60 9.13 -17.24
CA TYR A 172 -2.63 8.36 -16.56
C TYR A 172 -1.99 7.35 -15.61
N THR A 173 -2.44 7.34 -14.37
CA THR A 173 -1.88 6.48 -13.31
C THR A 173 -2.43 5.04 -13.32
N GLY A 174 -3.39 4.74 -14.21
CA GLY A 174 -4.09 3.45 -14.24
C GLY A 174 -5.33 3.42 -13.33
N MET A 175 -5.69 4.52 -12.68
CA MET A 175 -6.80 4.59 -11.72
C MET A 175 -7.88 5.55 -12.19
N MET A 176 -9.16 5.14 -12.08
CA MET A 176 -10.31 5.94 -12.51
C MET A 176 -11.56 5.63 -11.70
N ALA A 177 -12.52 6.56 -11.72
CA ALA A 177 -13.87 6.34 -11.24
C ALA A 177 -14.87 6.66 -12.35
N ALA A 178 -15.89 5.82 -12.50
CA ALA A 178 -16.91 5.98 -13.53
C ALA A 178 -18.31 5.62 -13.02
N PRO A 179 -19.38 6.20 -13.59
CA PRO A 179 -20.73 5.70 -13.37
C PRO A 179 -20.82 4.25 -13.84
N THR A 180 -21.23 3.34 -12.95
CA THR A 180 -21.16 1.89 -13.20
C THR A 180 -21.88 1.47 -14.47
N ARG A 181 -23.10 2.00 -14.69
CA ARG A 181 -23.88 1.70 -15.89
C ARG A 181 -23.16 2.11 -17.19
N LEU A 182 -22.56 3.30 -17.23
CA LEU A 182 -21.82 3.78 -18.38
C LEU A 182 -20.55 2.97 -18.62
N LEU A 183 -19.81 2.69 -17.55
CA LEU A 183 -18.61 1.85 -17.60
C LEU A 183 -18.90 0.49 -18.22
N LYS A 184 -19.98 -0.20 -17.80
CA LYS A 184 -20.40 -1.48 -18.39
C LYS A 184 -20.62 -1.36 -19.90
N GLY A 185 -21.29 -0.28 -20.34
CA GLY A 185 -21.54 0.00 -21.74
C GLY A 185 -20.23 0.22 -22.53
N TRP A 186 -19.29 0.98 -22.00
CA TRP A 186 -18.00 1.21 -22.64
C TRP A 186 -17.16 -0.07 -22.70
N LEU A 187 -17.10 -0.83 -21.62
CA LEU A 187 -16.36 -2.09 -21.58
C LEU A 187 -16.86 -3.10 -22.62
N SER A 188 -18.16 -3.11 -22.95
CA SER A 188 -18.71 -4.00 -23.98
C SER A 188 -18.30 -3.60 -25.40
N ARG A 189 -17.88 -2.35 -25.62
CA ARG A 189 -17.46 -1.79 -26.93
C ARG A 189 -15.94 -1.87 -27.15
N LEU A 190 -15.15 -2.26 -26.14
CA LEU A 190 -13.70 -2.35 -26.28
C LEU A 190 -13.30 -3.33 -27.39
N ASN A 191 -12.24 -2.98 -28.11
CA ASN A 191 -11.59 -3.83 -29.09
C ASN A 191 -10.08 -3.91 -28.83
N ASN A 192 -9.37 -4.74 -29.58
CA ASN A 192 -7.93 -4.94 -29.43
C ASN A 192 -7.14 -4.52 -30.68
N ASN A 193 -7.66 -3.58 -31.45
CA ASN A 193 -7.03 -3.06 -32.67
C ASN A 193 -5.97 -1.98 -32.33
N ASN A 194 -4.88 -2.39 -31.67
CA ASN A 194 -3.80 -1.51 -31.24
C ASN A 194 -2.44 -2.24 -31.31
N ALA A 195 -1.33 -1.54 -31.02
CA ALA A 195 0.03 -2.04 -31.16
C ALA A 195 0.33 -3.31 -30.33
N GLN A 196 -0.43 -3.57 -29.26
CA GLN A 196 -0.23 -4.72 -28.39
C GLN A 196 -1.23 -5.87 -28.64
N GLY A 197 -2.31 -5.64 -29.40
CA GLY A 197 -3.41 -6.59 -29.57
C GLY A 197 -4.19 -6.82 -28.25
N GLU A 198 -4.21 -5.84 -27.35
CA GLU A 198 -4.83 -5.94 -26.02
C GLU A 198 -6.07 -5.05 -25.92
N TYR A 199 -7.02 -5.39 -25.05
CA TYR A 199 -8.15 -4.54 -24.72
C TYR A 199 -7.68 -3.46 -23.72
N TYR A 200 -7.53 -2.23 -24.19
CA TYR A 200 -7.08 -1.13 -23.35
C TYR A 200 -8.24 -0.52 -22.56
N LEU A 201 -8.10 -0.44 -21.24
CA LEU A 201 -9.07 0.28 -20.40
C LEU A 201 -9.11 1.77 -20.74
N THR A 202 -8.01 2.33 -21.19
CA THR A 202 -7.86 3.74 -21.59
C THR A 202 -8.77 4.17 -22.73
N ASP A 203 -9.24 3.24 -23.57
CA ASP A 203 -10.15 3.52 -24.68
C ASP A 203 -11.54 3.99 -24.19
N VAL A 204 -11.93 3.72 -22.94
CA VAL A 204 -13.18 4.20 -22.38
C VAL A 204 -13.26 5.75 -22.35
N VAL A 205 -12.12 6.44 -22.37
CA VAL A 205 -12.07 7.92 -22.40
C VAL A 205 -12.64 8.47 -23.71
N ALA A 206 -12.23 7.90 -24.85
CA ALA A 206 -12.78 8.27 -26.13
C ALA A 206 -14.29 7.98 -26.21
N MET A 207 -14.70 6.80 -25.73
CA MET A 207 -16.10 6.39 -25.69
C MET A 207 -16.96 7.30 -24.78
N ALA A 208 -16.45 7.71 -23.63
CA ALA A 208 -17.14 8.63 -22.74
C ALA A 208 -17.41 9.97 -23.45
N ARG A 209 -16.43 10.47 -24.17
CA ARG A 209 -16.58 11.71 -24.95
C ARG A 209 -17.55 11.58 -26.12
N GLU A 210 -17.49 10.48 -26.86
CA GLU A 210 -18.45 10.18 -27.94
C GLU A 210 -19.90 10.16 -27.42
N ASP A 211 -20.09 9.62 -26.21
CA ASP A 211 -21.38 9.55 -25.53
C ASP A 211 -21.77 10.88 -24.84
N GLY A 212 -20.96 11.96 -24.98
CA GLY A 212 -21.22 13.28 -24.38
C GLY A 212 -21.00 13.33 -22.87
N VAL A 213 -20.28 12.35 -22.29
CA VAL A 213 -19.97 12.31 -20.86
C VAL A 213 -18.69 13.10 -20.58
N GLY A 214 -18.75 13.98 -19.58
CA GLY A 214 -17.60 14.78 -19.15
C GLY A 214 -16.45 13.91 -18.61
N VAL A 215 -15.22 14.23 -19.03
CA VAL A 215 -14.02 13.58 -18.51
C VAL A 215 -13.25 14.60 -17.67
N VAL A 216 -13.02 14.28 -16.40
CA VAL A 216 -12.31 15.15 -15.44
C VAL A 216 -11.05 14.46 -14.93
N ALA A 217 -10.05 15.27 -14.57
CA ALA A 217 -8.82 14.76 -13.96
C ALA A 217 -8.74 15.21 -12.51
N ALA A 218 -8.34 14.29 -11.65
CA ALA A 218 -7.91 14.53 -10.27
C ALA A 218 -6.41 14.23 -10.16
N GLN A 219 -5.72 14.88 -9.23
CA GLN A 219 -4.29 14.63 -8.98
C GLN A 219 -4.10 14.14 -7.55
N PRO A 220 -3.12 13.23 -7.29
CA PRO A 220 -2.73 12.86 -5.95
C PRO A 220 -2.06 14.04 -5.24
N ARG A 221 -1.96 13.98 -3.93
CA ARG A 221 -1.24 14.98 -3.14
C ARG A 221 0.28 14.81 -3.25
N ASP A 222 0.72 13.56 -3.41
CA ASP A 222 2.13 13.20 -3.54
C ASP A 222 2.30 12.17 -4.66
N GLU A 223 3.39 12.29 -5.41
CA GLU A 223 3.76 11.33 -6.48
C GLU A 223 3.85 9.90 -5.95
N VAL A 224 4.32 9.72 -4.72
CA VAL A 224 4.54 8.41 -4.12
C VAL A 224 3.26 7.56 -4.07
N GLU A 225 2.08 8.20 -3.97
CA GLU A 225 0.79 7.52 -3.91
C GLU A 225 0.48 6.69 -5.16
N VAL A 226 1.00 7.11 -6.31
CA VAL A 226 0.64 6.53 -7.62
C VAL A 226 1.77 5.74 -8.26
N LEU A 227 2.90 5.57 -7.54
CA LEU A 227 4.01 4.77 -8.02
C LEU A 227 3.67 3.28 -8.03
N GLY A 228 3.65 2.71 -9.21
CA GLY A 228 3.46 1.28 -9.44
C GLY A 228 4.77 0.51 -9.38
N VAL A 229 4.75 -0.67 -8.77
CA VAL A 229 5.92 -1.55 -8.65
C VAL A 229 5.92 -2.61 -9.74
N ASN A 230 6.95 -2.63 -10.56
CA ASN A 230 7.12 -3.60 -11.63
C ASN A 230 8.45 -4.38 -11.58
N SER A 231 9.40 -3.95 -10.73
CA SER A 231 10.70 -4.59 -10.57
C SER A 231 11.14 -4.56 -9.11
N PRO A 232 12.11 -5.43 -8.71
CA PRO A 232 12.69 -5.39 -7.37
C PRO A 232 13.34 -4.04 -7.02
N ALA A 233 13.93 -3.35 -8.01
CA ALA A 233 14.51 -2.03 -7.79
C ALA A 233 13.46 -0.98 -7.45
N GLN A 234 12.34 -0.97 -8.18
CA GLN A 234 11.20 -0.09 -7.87
C GLN A 234 10.58 -0.40 -6.51
N LEU A 235 10.51 -1.68 -6.13
CA LEU A 235 10.04 -2.05 -4.80
C LEU A 235 10.95 -1.53 -3.70
N ALA A 236 12.28 -1.63 -3.87
CA ALA A 236 13.25 -1.13 -2.90
C ALA A 236 13.22 0.40 -2.78
N ASP A 237 13.05 1.12 -3.89
CA ASP A 237 12.88 2.58 -3.86
C ASP A 237 11.59 2.97 -3.13
N LEU A 238 10.48 2.31 -3.46
CA LEU A 238 9.20 2.57 -2.80
C LEU A 238 9.23 2.24 -1.30
N GLU A 239 9.93 1.18 -0.90
CA GLU A 239 10.18 0.85 0.52
C GLU A 239 10.87 2.01 1.24
N ARG A 240 11.94 2.57 0.65
CA ARG A 240 12.66 3.71 1.27
C ARG A 240 11.80 4.97 1.37
N ARG A 241 11.01 5.27 0.33
CA ARG A 241 10.06 6.40 0.36
C ARG A 241 9.00 6.20 1.44
N TYR A 242 8.42 5.01 1.54
CA TYR A 242 7.47 4.67 2.60
C TYR A 242 8.08 4.89 3.99
N GLN A 243 9.28 4.34 4.24
CA GLN A 243 9.95 4.46 5.54
C GLN A 243 10.29 5.92 5.87
N SER A 244 10.68 6.72 4.88
CA SER A 244 10.92 8.16 5.07
C SER A 244 9.65 8.89 5.51
N VAL A 245 8.49 8.58 4.91
CA VAL A 245 7.21 9.16 5.33
C VAL A 245 6.83 8.75 6.75
N GLN A 246 7.05 7.46 7.13
CA GLN A 246 6.77 7.01 8.49
C GLN A 246 7.69 7.68 9.51
N ALA A 247 8.98 7.81 9.21
CA ALA A 247 9.94 8.52 10.05
C ALA A 247 9.56 9.99 10.25
N SER A 248 9.16 10.69 9.18
CA SER A 248 8.70 12.08 9.26
C SER A 248 7.49 12.23 10.17
N LYS A 249 6.47 11.35 10.02
CA LYS A 249 5.27 11.35 10.87
C LYS A 249 5.61 11.16 12.36
N LEU A 250 6.56 10.29 12.69
CA LEU A 250 7.00 10.09 14.06
C LEU A 250 7.76 11.31 14.62
N MET A 251 8.63 11.93 13.83
CA MET A 251 9.36 13.14 14.24
C MET A 251 8.40 14.31 14.45
N GLU A 252 7.36 14.47 13.63
CA GLU A 252 6.30 15.46 13.82
C GLU A 252 5.52 15.25 15.13
N GLN A 253 5.46 14.00 15.63
CA GLN A 253 4.87 13.66 16.93
C GLN A 253 5.85 13.83 18.10
N GLY A 254 7.08 14.27 17.85
CA GLY A 254 8.09 14.51 18.87
C GLY A 254 9.06 13.35 19.15
N VAL A 255 9.01 12.29 18.36
CA VAL A 255 9.99 11.19 18.48
C VAL A 255 11.34 11.64 17.91
N ARG A 256 12.42 11.44 18.66
CA ARG A 256 13.76 11.67 18.16
C ARG A 256 14.28 10.43 17.44
N LEU A 257 14.59 10.56 16.14
CA LEU A 257 15.30 9.54 15.36
C LEU A 257 16.73 10.02 15.12
N ALA A 258 17.73 9.20 15.48
CA ALA A 258 19.14 9.54 15.26
C ALA A 258 19.48 9.64 13.78
N ASP A 259 18.88 8.80 12.95
CA ASP A 259 18.95 8.87 11.48
C ASP A 259 17.66 8.30 10.86
N PRO A 260 16.77 9.16 10.35
CA PRO A 260 15.51 8.71 9.75
C PRO A 260 15.69 7.80 8.52
N ALA A 261 16.84 7.83 7.84
CA ALA A 261 17.12 6.94 6.71
C ALA A 261 17.46 5.50 7.15
N ARG A 262 17.77 5.29 8.43
CA ARG A 262 18.12 3.99 9.02
C ARG A 262 17.09 3.52 10.04
N PHE A 263 15.84 3.77 9.75
CA PHE A 263 14.67 3.37 10.53
C PHE A 263 13.73 2.55 9.64
N ASP A 264 13.22 1.43 10.14
CA ASP A 264 12.25 0.59 9.43
C ASP A 264 11.02 0.31 10.31
N LEU A 265 9.85 0.67 9.80
CA LEU A 265 8.56 0.33 10.39
C LEU A 265 7.81 -0.66 9.49
N ARG A 266 7.51 -1.85 10.03
CA ARG A 266 6.79 -2.94 9.36
C ARG A 266 5.53 -3.31 10.15
N GLY A 267 4.69 -2.32 10.40
CA GLY A 267 3.47 -2.44 11.20
C GLY A 267 3.04 -1.11 11.76
N THR A 268 2.71 -1.07 13.05
CA THR A 268 2.32 0.14 13.78
C THR A 268 3.27 0.41 14.94
N LEU A 269 3.67 1.66 15.10
CA LEU A 269 4.47 2.13 16.23
C LEU A 269 3.73 3.30 16.89
N GLN A 270 3.42 3.15 18.17
CA GLN A 270 2.86 4.20 19.01
C GLN A 270 3.92 4.63 20.02
N CYS A 271 4.21 5.91 20.11
CA CYS A 271 5.19 6.46 21.02
C CYS A 271 4.54 7.44 21.98
N GLY A 272 4.99 7.40 23.24
CA GLY A 272 4.78 8.46 24.20
C GLY A 272 5.69 9.67 23.92
N SER A 273 5.78 10.56 24.90
CA SER A 273 6.63 11.76 24.85
C SER A 273 8.10 11.41 25.03
N ASP A 274 8.99 12.20 24.45
CA ASP A 274 10.45 12.12 24.67
C ASP A 274 11.07 10.74 24.37
N VAL A 275 10.56 10.05 23.36
CA VAL A 275 11.08 8.77 22.89
C VAL A 275 12.29 8.99 22.00
N ASP A 276 13.40 8.31 22.31
CA ASP A 276 14.64 8.31 21.54
C ASP A 276 14.85 6.95 20.83
N ILE A 277 15.09 6.97 19.52
CA ILE A 277 15.36 5.79 18.70
C ILE A 277 16.68 5.99 17.94
N ASP A 278 17.63 5.10 18.19
CA ASP A 278 18.94 5.08 17.54
C ASP A 278 18.86 4.41 16.15
N VAL A 279 20.00 4.34 15.47
CA VAL A 279 20.11 3.88 14.07
C VAL A 279 19.84 2.38 13.90
N ASN A 280 19.39 2.00 12.70
CA ASN A 280 19.14 0.61 12.29
C ASN A 280 18.13 -0.14 13.16
N CYS A 281 17.18 0.56 13.75
CA CYS A 281 16.09 -0.05 14.50
C CYS A 281 14.97 -0.50 13.56
N VAL A 282 14.43 -1.70 13.81
CA VAL A 282 13.33 -2.28 13.05
C VAL A 282 12.17 -2.57 14.01
N PHE A 283 10.99 -2.00 13.69
CA PHE A 283 9.76 -2.23 14.44
C PHE A 283 8.78 -3.04 13.57
N GLU A 284 8.30 -4.17 14.11
CA GLU A 284 7.40 -5.07 13.36
C GLU A 284 6.10 -5.33 14.13
N GLY A 285 4.99 -5.54 13.41
CA GLY A 285 3.68 -5.80 14.00
C GLY A 285 3.16 -4.59 14.78
N SER A 286 2.69 -4.79 16.01
CA SER A 286 2.19 -3.71 16.87
C SER A 286 3.16 -3.45 18.01
N VAL A 287 3.77 -2.27 18.04
CA VAL A 287 4.72 -1.85 19.07
C VAL A 287 4.25 -0.57 19.74
N THR A 288 4.33 -0.53 21.07
CA THR A 288 4.08 0.67 21.87
C THR A 288 5.32 0.97 22.71
N LEU A 289 5.77 2.23 22.67
CA LEU A 289 6.86 2.76 23.50
C LEU A 289 6.30 3.81 24.45
N GLY A 290 6.53 3.66 25.73
CA GLY A 290 6.13 4.61 26.78
C GLY A 290 6.99 5.88 26.78
N ASP A 291 6.58 6.87 27.57
CA ASP A 291 7.28 8.14 27.70
C ASP A 291 8.74 7.96 28.11
N GLY A 292 9.65 8.67 27.46
CA GLY A 292 11.08 8.62 27.74
C GLY A 292 11.77 7.29 27.41
N ALA A 293 11.12 6.39 26.68
CA ALA A 293 11.74 5.15 26.23
C ALA A 293 12.93 5.41 25.30
N GLN A 294 14.02 4.69 25.51
CA GLN A 294 15.25 4.82 24.73
C GLN A 294 15.57 3.48 24.05
N ILE A 295 15.66 3.50 22.72
CA ILE A 295 15.94 2.30 21.93
C ILE A 295 17.32 2.45 21.27
N GLY A 296 18.27 1.64 21.73
CA GLY A 296 19.63 1.61 21.24
C GLY A 296 19.76 1.05 19.82
N ALA A 297 20.90 1.29 19.22
CA ALA A 297 21.16 0.92 17.81
C ALA A 297 21.01 -0.59 17.53
N ASN A 298 20.57 -0.92 16.32
CA ASN A 298 20.45 -2.29 15.80
C ASN A 298 19.47 -3.18 16.62
N CYS A 299 18.44 -2.59 17.21
CA CYS A 299 17.39 -3.34 17.89
C CYS A 299 16.29 -3.77 16.93
N VAL A 300 15.74 -4.96 17.13
CA VAL A 300 14.55 -5.45 16.45
C VAL A 300 13.46 -5.69 17.48
N ILE A 301 12.33 -4.99 17.35
CA ILE A 301 11.22 -5.07 18.31
C ILE A 301 9.93 -5.40 17.55
N ARG A 302 9.30 -6.53 17.95
CA ARG A 302 8.08 -7.02 17.31
C ARG A 302 7.01 -7.35 18.34
N ASN A 303 5.78 -6.88 18.12
CA ASN A 303 4.61 -7.18 18.96
C ASN A 303 4.90 -7.02 20.45
N ALA A 304 5.28 -5.81 20.88
CA ALA A 304 5.73 -5.54 22.22
C ALA A 304 5.17 -4.23 22.78
N VAL A 305 4.96 -4.22 24.11
CA VAL A 305 4.66 -3.02 24.89
C VAL A 305 5.84 -2.74 25.79
N ILE A 306 6.50 -1.63 25.57
CA ILE A 306 7.68 -1.14 26.30
C ILE A 306 7.22 0.04 27.16
N GLY A 307 7.43 -0.06 28.47
CA GLY A 307 6.99 0.95 29.45
C GLY A 307 7.78 2.26 29.41
N ALA A 308 7.37 3.19 30.25
CA ALA A 308 8.00 4.49 30.36
C ALA A 308 9.43 4.38 30.94
N GLY A 309 10.35 5.21 30.43
CA GLY A 309 11.74 5.25 30.88
C GLY A 309 12.53 3.97 30.68
N VAL A 310 12.03 3.01 29.90
CA VAL A 310 12.76 1.77 29.59
C VAL A 310 13.93 2.10 28.66
N VAL A 311 15.08 1.51 28.95
CA VAL A 311 16.26 1.57 28.09
C VAL A 311 16.48 0.19 27.47
N VAL A 312 16.35 0.10 26.16
CA VAL A 312 16.71 -1.08 25.37
C VAL A 312 18.09 -0.86 24.77
N HIS A 313 19.09 -1.56 25.30
CA HIS A 313 20.48 -1.44 24.86
C HIS A 313 20.70 -2.05 23.46
N PRO A 314 21.77 -1.64 22.74
CA PRO A 314 22.03 -2.07 21.36
C PRO A 314 22.03 -3.59 21.16
N PHE A 315 21.66 -4.01 19.92
CA PHE A 315 21.62 -5.41 19.50
C PHE A 315 20.66 -6.30 20.31
N THR A 316 19.64 -5.71 20.89
CA THR A 316 18.58 -6.45 21.61
C THR A 316 17.48 -6.87 20.63
N HIS A 317 17.02 -8.12 20.78
CA HIS A 317 15.93 -8.68 19.99
C HIS A 317 14.71 -8.98 20.87
N ILE A 318 13.61 -8.26 20.64
CA ILE A 318 12.33 -8.44 21.33
C ILE A 318 11.32 -8.95 20.30
N ASP A 319 10.85 -10.19 20.46
CA ASP A 319 9.86 -10.79 19.55
C ASP A 319 8.67 -11.35 20.34
N GLY A 320 7.55 -10.64 20.29
CA GLY A 320 6.32 -11.06 20.97
C GLY A 320 5.48 -12.05 20.17
N ASP A 321 5.74 -12.24 18.88
CA ASP A 321 4.94 -13.07 17.97
C ASP A 321 3.43 -12.92 18.23
N LYS A 322 2.73 -13.99 18.65
CA LYS A 322 1.28 -13.96 18.94
C LYS A 322 0.95 -13.61 20.39
N ASP A 323 1.84 -13.97 21.32
CA ASP A 323 1.59 -13.83 22.76
C ASP A 323 2.02 -12.46 23.32
N GLY A 324 2.76 -11.68 22.51
CA GLY A 324 3.29 -10.39 22.91
C GLY A 324 4.47 -10.48 23.88
N VAL A 325 5.14 -9.33 24.07
CA VAL A 325 6.12 -9.08 25.13
C VAL A 325 5.70 -7.83 25.89
N ARG A 326 5.81 -7.83 27.19
CA ARG A 326 5.58 -6.67 28.05
C ARG A 326 6.81 -6.36 28.89
N VAL A 327 7.23 -5.11 28.86
CA VAL A 327 8.36 -4.61 29.67
C VAL A 327 7.86 -3.45 30.52
N GLY A 328 7.92 -3.61 31.86
CA GLY A 328 7.50 -2.59 32.79
C GLY A 328 8.46 -1.41 32.87
N ASP A 329 7.95 -0.29 33.40
CA ASP A 329 8.62 1.00 33.45
C ASP A 329 10.01 0.93 34.11
N GLY A 330 10.93 1.77 33.63
CA GLY A 330 12.26 1.92 34.18
C GLY A 330 13.20 0.72 34.02
N SER A 331 12.79 -0.30 33.27
CA SER A 331 13.60 -1.50 33.05
C SER A 331 14.78 -1.26 32.10
N LEU A 332 15.86 -2.02 32.28
CA LEU A 332 17.07 -2.00 31.47
C LEU A 332 17.21 -3.34 30.76
N ILE A 333 17.25 -3.36 29.43
CA ILE A 333 17.22 -4.59 28.63
C ILE A 333 18.45 -4.66 27.73
N GLY A 334 19.28 -5.67 27.90
CA GLY A 334 20.45 -5.93 27.07
C GLY A 334 21.77 -5.31 27.61
N PRO A 335 22.78 -5.15 26.72
CA PRO A 335 22.78 -5.42 25.26
C PRO A 335 22.75 -6.92 24.93
N PHE A 336 22.49 -7.26 23.64
CA PHE A 336 22.43 -8.64 23.15
C PHE A 336 21.44 -9.53 23.91
N ALA A 337 20.40 -8.96 24.50
CA ALA A 337 19.34 -9.73 25.17
C ALA A 337 18.29 -10.19 24.15
N ARG A 338 17.57 -11.25 24.49
CA ARG A 338 16.47 -11.76 23.71
C ARG A 338 15.22 -11.96 24.55
N LEU A 339 14.19 -11.15 24.29
CA LEU A 339 12.87 -11.38 24.86
C LEU A 339 11.98 -12.08 23.82
N ARG A 340 11.33 -13.16 24.25
CA ARG A 340 10.54 -14.03 23.36
C ARG A 340 9.08 -14.02 23.78
N PRO A 341 8.16 -14.61 22.93
CA PRO A 341 6.74 -14.61 23.19
C PRO A 341 6.37 -15.00 24.61
N GLY A 342 5.45 -14.25 25.22
CA GLY A 342 4.96 -14.47 26.58
C GLY A 342 5.89 -13.97 27.69
N ALA A 343 7.01 -13.31 27.38
CA ALA A 343 7.84 -12.66 28.40
C ALA A 343 7.11 -11.43 28.95
N THR A 344 6.95 -11.38 30.28
CA THR A 344 6.34 -10.26 31.00
C THR A 344 7.30 -9.83 32.13
N LEU A 345 7.84 -8.63 32.00
CA LEU A 345 8.77 -8.04 32.96
C LEU A 345 8.05 -6.96 33.76
N GLY A 346 8.18 -6.99 35.09
CA GLY A 346 7.71 -5.94 35.98
C GLY A 346 8.49 -4.65 35.80
N ARG A 347 8.31 -3.71 36.70
CA ARG A 347 9.03 -2.44 36.74
C ARG A 347 10.46 -2.62 37.21
N GLU A 348 11.38 -1.77 36.72
CA GLU A 348 12.78 -1.73 37.13
C GLU A 348 13.50 -3.08 37.03
N VAL A 349 13.08 -3.92 36.08
CA VAL A 349 13.73 -5.21 35.81
C VAL A 349 15.04 -4.98 35.05
N HIS A 350 16.08 -5.70 35.40
CA HIS A 350 17.35 -5.62 34.71
C HIS A 350 17.68 -6.94 34.01
N ILE A 351 17.72 -6.93 32.69
CA ILE A 351 18.14 -8.03 31.83
C ILE A 351 19.51 -7.70 31.28
N GLY A 352 20.52 -8.46 31.62
CA GLY A 352 21.90 -8.28 31.17
C GLY A 352 22.15 -8.89 29.77
N ASN A 353 23.43 -8.89 29.39
CA ASN A 353 23.86 -9.39 28.11
C ASN A 353 23.71 -10.90 27.94
N PHE A 354 23.30 -11.34 26.73
CA PHE A 354 23.11 -12.75 26.37
C PHE A 354 22.02 -13.50 27.17
N VAL A 355 21.16 -12.78 27.89
CA VAL A 355 20.01 -13.36 28.57
C VAL A 355 18.85 -13.56 27.62
N GLU A 356 18.24 -14.74 27.67
CA GLU A 356 16.99 -15.04 26.98
C GLU A 356 15.86 -15.25 28.00
N VAL A 357 14.71 -14.58 27.79
CA VAL A 357 13.47 -14.75 28.56
C VAL A 357 12.35 -15.18 27.63
N LYS A 358 11.68 -16.29 27.95
CA LYS A 358 10.56 -16.82 27.18
C LYS A 358 9.45 -17.29 28.09
N ASN A 359 8.19 -16.93 27.78
CA ASN A 359 7.01 -17.44 28.48
C ASN A 359 7.18 -17.46 30.02
N SER A 360 7.67 -16.34 30.55
CA SER A 360 8.04 -16.20 31.97
C SER A 360 7.71 -14.81 32.46
N THR A 361 7.35 -14.71 33.74
CA THR A 361 7.12 -13.44 34.41
C THR A 361 8.25 -13.16 35.39
N MET A 362 8.79 -11.94 35.34
CA MET A 362 9.74 -11.42 36.31
C MET A 362 9.07 -10.32 37.13
N ALA A 363 9.21 -10.41 38.46
CA ALA A 363 8.66 -9.42 39.38
C ALA A 363 9.42 -8.06 39.31
N ASP A 364 8.84 -7.02 39.86
CA ASP A 364 9.46 -5.68 39.96
C ASP A 364 10.86 -5.78 40.59
N GLY A 365 11.83 -5.08 40.05
CA GLY A 365 13.20 -5.03 40.51
C GLY A 365 14.03 -6.30 40.31
N ALA A 366 13.49 -7.35 39.69
CA ALA A 366 14.21 -8.59 39.43
C ALA A 366 15.39 -8.39 38.46
N LYS A 367 16.46 -9.15 38.64
CA LYS A 367 17.67 -9.05 37.83
C LYS A 367 18.11 -10.41 37.29
N ALA A 368 18.41 -10.43 35.97
CA ALA A 368 19.08 -11.53 35.29
C ALA A 368 20.30 -10.97 34.58
N ASN A 369 21.46 -11.03 35.17
CA ASN A 369 22.62 -10.23 34.74
C ASN A 369 23.38 -10.87 33.59
N HIS A 370 23.43 -12.21 33.45
CA HIS A 370 24.12 -12.96 32.37
C HIS A 370 23.76 -14.45 32.41
#